data_0527db6386dfba280b8c425c389de291
#
_entry.id   0527db6386dfba280b8c425c389de291
#
_cell.length_a   1.000
_cell.length_b   1.000
_cell.length_c   1.000
_cell.angle_alpha   90.00
_cell.angle_beta   90.00
_cell.angle_gamma   90.00
#
_symmetry.space_group_name_H-M   'P 1'
#
loop_
_entity.id
_entity.type
_entity.pdbx_description
1 polymer ?
#
loop_
_entity_poly.entity_id
_entity_poly.type
_entity_poly.pdbx_seq_one_letter_code
_entity_poly.pdbx_strand_id
1 'polypeptide(L)'
;PRKQETHLRQALLDNAAAALLISTPERIIALANHRAVETFSEDGLPLQGRSTSVLHRHEAAFTHFLQYVDVVREQGGVEVEYLMRTATGALRWFSIRGTPLDPQQPEGDVIWTLVDTTERRETEEALATAQAHLMEVIRHFPGGVLVQNQDGTAVVLNQALCDLFGVSTPSEELVGCDRNKLRAMVPSEVLDALPPTEQLYTMGNNATYEVALAQGTTVRIDMVQIRTARGDDLGRLWLAQDITERRRRERTLERLATTDTLTGLTNRRAFMARLEAEITHIAHGAPPAAFLMLDLDHFKRVNDTWGHATGDKVLVHLANLLRGNLLRKEDMAGRLGGEEFAVLLPNTTVEQGHAIAERLRIALEQSTIASDDGQTIRVTMSVGLCPVLPDSASTLASADAALYQAKNTGRNRVVRADTTKA
;
A
#
# COMPACT_ATOMS: atom_id res chain seq x y z
N PRO A 1 -50.70 -17.25 -57.47
CA PRO A 1 -50.87 -17.24 -56.00
C PRO A 1 -49.92 -18.25 -55.33
N ARG A 2 -49.89 -19.53 -55.68
CA ARG A 2 -49.04 -20.54 -55.01
C ARG A 2 -47.52 -20.25 -55.02
N LYS A 3 -46.96 -19.72 -56.14
CA LYS A 3 -45.53 -19.39 -56.20
C LYS A 3 -45.14 -18.23 -55.31
N GLN A 4 -46.00 -17.24 -55.16
CA GLN A 4 -45.76 -16.08 -54.24
C GLN A 4 -45.85 -16.51 -52.78
N GLU A 5 -46.76 -17.38 -52.41
CA GLU A 5 -46.89 -17.90 -51.04
C GLU A 5 -45.74 -18.81 -50.68
N THR A 6 -45.22 -19.62 -51.62
CA THR A 6 -43.99 -20.41 -51.39
C THR A 6 -42.76 -19.52 -51.22
N HIS A 7 -42.62 -18.46 -52.04
CA HIS A 7 -41.49 -17.48 -51.85
C HIS A 7 -41.56 -16.71 -50.55
N LEU A 8 -42.76 -16.31 -50.13
CA LEU A 8 -42.89 -15.58 -48.84
C LEU A 8 -42.55 -16.49 -47.64
N ARG A 9 -43.00 -17.76 -47.68
CA ARG A 9 -42.64 -18.75 -46.63
C ARG A 9 -41.14 -18.99 -46.58
N GLN A 10 -40.50 -19.17 -47.73
CA GLN A 10 -39.05 -19.35 -47.81
C GLN A 10 -38.29 -18.11 -47.27
N ALA A 11 -38.71 -16.92 -47.70
CA ALA A 11 -38.10 -15.67 -47.23
C ALA A 11 -38.26 -15.44 -45.72
N LEU A 12 -39.39 -15.84 -45.13
CA LEU A 12 -39.60 -15.76 -43.66
C LEU A 12 -38.69 -16.72 -42.90
N LEU A 13 -38.51 -17.93 -43.43
CA LEU A 13 -37.63 -18.94 -42.83
C LEU A 13 -36.15 -18.53 -42.96
N ASP A 14 -35.76 -18.01 -44.11
CA ASP A 14 -34.35 -17.65 -44.38
C ASP A 14 -33.91 -16.32 -43.68
N ASN A 15 -34.86 -15.45 -43.35
CA ASN A 15 -34.59 -14.24 -42.57
C ASN A 15 -34.59 -14.46 -41.02
N ALA A 16 -34.89 -15.69 -40.57
CA ALA A 16 -34.84 -15.99 -39.15
C ALA A 16 -33.39 -15.96 -38.64
N ALA A 17 -33.17 -15.25 -37.54
CA ALA A 17 -31.85 -15.16 -36.87
C ALA A 17 -31.41 -16.52 -36.29
N ALA A 18 -32.33 -17.44 -36.10
CA ALA A 18 -32.11 -18.79 -35.57
C ALA A 18 -32.00 -19.82 -36.67
N ALA A 19 -31.22 -20.87 -36.45
CA ALA A 19 -31.27 -22.05 -37.28
C ALA A 19 -32.58 -22.80 -37.02
N LEU A 20 -33.32 -23.09 -38.10
CA LEU A 20 -34.60 -23.80 -38.05
C LEU A 20 -34.48 -25.13 -38.81
N LEU A 21 -34.93 -26.20 -38.15
CA LEU A 21 -34.95 -27.54 -38.68
C LEU A 21 -36.33 -28.19 -38.46
N ILE A 22 -36.80 -28.94 -39.41
CA ILE A 22 -37.95 -29.86 -39.22
C ILE A 22 -37.43 -31.28 -39.38
N SER A 23 -37.67 -32.12 -38.39
CA SER A 23 -37.29 -33.55 -38.42
C SER A 23 -38.54 -34.43 -38.48
N THR A 24 -38.48 -35.51 -39.28
CA THR A 24 -39.52 -36.55 -39.35
C THR A 24 -39.40 -37.49 -38.14
N PRO A 25 -40.44 -38.33 -37.90
CA PRO A 25 -40.39 -39.39 -36.91
C PRO A 25 -39.23 -40.38 -37.13
N GLU A 26 -38.78 -40.57 -38.38
CA GLU A 26 -37.64 -41.40 -38.75
C GLU A 26 -36.30 -40.71 -38.57
N ARG A 27 -36.29 -39.49 -37.95
CA ARG A 27 -35.08 -38.74 -37.65
C ARG A 27 -34.34 -38.21 -38.88
N ILE A 28 -35.09 -37.96 -39.95
CA ILE A 28 -34.58 -37.33 -41.17
C ILE A 28 -34.93 -35.85 -41.16
N ILE A 29 -34.01 -35.01 -41.59
CA ILE A 29 -34.24 -33.57 -41.73
C ILE A 29 -35.15 -33.35 -42.96
N ALA A 30 -36.41 -32.99 -42.71
CA ALA A 30 -37.38 -32.70 -43.75
C ALA A 30 -37.20 -31.30 -44.34
N LEU A 31 -36.79 -30.33 -43.50
CA LEU A 31 -36.52 -28.94 -43.90
C LEU A 31 -35.42 -28.35 -43.02
N ALA A 32 -34.58 -27.51 -43.63
CA ALA A 32 -33.62 -26.67 -42.94
C ALA A 32 -33.60 -25.28 -43.59
N ASN A 33 -33.61 -24.21 -42.80
CA ASN A 33 -33.45 -22.88 -43.34
C ASN A 33 -31.97 -22.59 -43.67
N HIS A 34 -31.72 -21.49 -44.36
CA HIS A 34 -30.38 -21.09 -44.78
C HIS A 34 -29.39 -21.04 -43.59
N ARG A 35 -29.81 -20.49 -42.45
CA ARG A 35 -28.99 -20.39 -41.22
C ARG A 35 -28.61 -21.78 -40.67
N ALA A 36 -29.50 -22.77 -40.74
CA ALA A 36 -29.18 -24.12 -40.32
C ALA A 36 -28.15 -24.78 -41.24
N VAL A 37 -28.26 -24.56 -42.57
CA VAL A 37 -27.27 -25.06 -43.54
C VAL A 37 -25.90 -24.41 -43.31
N GLU A 38 -25.82 -23.09 -43.17
CA GLU A 38 -24.55 -22.40 -42.84
C GLU A 38 -23.92 -22.91 -41.56
N THR A 39 -24.73 -23.18 -40.52
CA THR A 39 -24.25 -23.59 -39.22
C THR A 39 -23.77 -25.04 -39.19
N PHE A 40 -24.46 -25.96 -39.87
CA PHE A 40 -24.29 -27.41 -39.67
C PHE A 40 -23.82 -28.19 -40.90
N SER A 41 -23.86 -27.62 -42.12
CA SER A 41 -23.44 -28.35 -43.30
C SER A 41 -21.96 -28.16 -43.61
N GLU A 42 -21.13 -29.20 -43.48
CA GLU A 42 -19.70 -29.19 -43.75
C GLU A 42 -19.35 -28.92 -45.22
N ASP A 43 -20.19 -29.33 -46.15
CA ASP A 43 -20.00 -29.25 -47.58
C ASP A 43 -20.82 -28.15 -48.24
N GLY A 44 -21.58 -27.36 -47.45
CA GLY A 44 -22.50 -26.32 -47.95
C GLY A 44 -23.70 -26.87 -48.71
N LEU A 45 -23.86 -28.19 -48.76
CA LEU A 45 -25.00 -28.83 -49.41
C LEU A 45 -26.23 -28.85 -48.50
N PRO A 46 -27.45 -28.96 -49.06
CA PRO A 46 -28.68 -29.02 -48.28
C PRO A 46 -28.63 -30.12 -47.21
N LEU A 47 -29.09 -29.81 -46.02
CA LEU A 47 -29.24 -30.78 -44.91
C LEU A 47 -30.46 -31.68 -45.12
N GLN A 48 -31.40 -31.30 -45.97
CA GLN A 48 -32.62 -32.05 -46.26
C GLN A 48 -32.32 -33.45 -46.72
N GLY A 49 -33.04 -34.44 -46.18
CA GLY A 49 -32.83 -35.86 -46.44
C GLY A 49 -31.72 -36.53 -45.65
N ARG A 50 -30.92 -35.78 -44.92
CA ARG A 50 -29.86 -36.33 -44.02
C ARG A 50 -30.46 -36.72 -42.68
N SER A 51 -29.80 -37.67 -41.98
CA SER A 51 -30.12 -37.99 -40.59
C SER A 51 -29.79 -36.83 -39.67
N THR A 52 -30.61 -36.58 -38.65
CA THR A 52 -30.34 -35.61 -37.61
C THR A 52 -29.07 -35.91 -36.81
N SER A 53 -28.53 -37.14 -36.90
CA SER A 53 -27.26 -37.53 -36.27
C SER A 53 -26.07 -36.69 -36.72
N VAL A 54 -26.10 -36.08 -37.92
CA VAL A 54 -25.03 -35.23 -38.46
C VAL A 54 -24.82 -33.94 -37.63
N LEU A 55 -25.81 -33.54 -36.83
CA LEU A 55 -25.77 -32.36 -35.97
C LEU A 55 -25.03 -32.59 -34.64
N HIS A 56 -24.68 -33.84 -34.35
CA HIS A 56 -24.10 -34.24 -33.05
C HIS A 56 -22.62 -34.62 -33.18
N ARG A 57 -21.85 -34.40 -32.11
CA ARG A 57 -20.39 -34.64 -32.08
C ARG A 57 -20.01 -36.11 -32.23
N HIS A 58 -20.87 -37.04 -31.79
CA HIS A 58 -20.70 -38.49 -31.87
C HIS A 58 -22.02 -39.21 -31.59
N GLU A 59 -22.07 -40.50 -31.87
CA GLU A 59 -23.28 -41.32 -31.78
C GLU A 59 -23.92 -41.36 -30.39
N ALA A 60 -23.09 -41.42 -29.32
CA ALA A 60 -23.59 -41.37 -27.95
C ALA A 60 -24.28 -40.03 -27.61
N ALA A 61 -23.77 -38.90 -28.14
CA ALA A 61 -24.41 -37.58 -27.97
C ALA A 61 -25.75 -37.54 -28.69
N PHE A 62 -25.83 -38.12 -29.89
CA PHE A 62 -27.07 -38.23 -30.61
C PHE A 62 -28.10 -39.11 -29.84
N THR A 63 -27.68 -40.27 -29.36
CA THR A 63 -28.52 -41.16 -28.55
C THR A 63 -29.04 -40.43 -27.28
N HIS A 64 -28.19 -39.66 -26.62
CA HIS A 64 -28.63 -38.86 -25.47
C HIS A 64 -29.62 -37.76 -25.84
N PHE A 65 -29.49 -37.13 -27.02
CA PHE A 65 -30.42 -36.10 -27.50
C PHE A 65 -31.82 -36.66 -27.75
N LEU A 66 -31.95 -37.94 -28.11
CA LEU A 66 -33.25 -38.55 -28.42
C LEU A 66 -34.25 -38.49 -27.26
N GLN A 67 -33.82 -38.48 -26.04
CA GLN A 67 -34.68 -38.26 -24.86
C GLN A 67 -35.50 -36.96 -24.97
N TYR A 68 -34.95 -35.93 -25.57
CA TYR A 68 -35.67 -34.66 -25.74
C TYR A 68 -36.75 -34.73 -26.85
N VAL A 69 -36.57 -35.59 -27.84
CA VAL A 69 -37.60 -35.88 -28.81
C VAL A 69 -38.81 -36.54 -28.14
N ASP A 70 -38.54 -37.47 -27.20
CA ASP A 70 -39.60 -38.15 -26.44
C ASP A 70 -40.32 -37.13 -25.53
N VAL A 71 -39.61 -36.20 -24.91
CA VAL A 71 -40.22 -35.10 -24.12
C VAL A 71 -41.11 -34.21 -24.98
N VAL A 72 -40.70 -33.88 -26.22
CA VAL A 72 -41.54 -33.11 -27.15
C VAL A 72 -42.85 -33.80 -27.41
N ARG A 73 -42.82 -35.14 -27.61
CA ARG A 73 -44.01 -35.97 -27.88
C ARG A 73 -44.95 -36.05 -26.70
N GLU A 74 -44.39 -36.24 -25.49
CA GLU A 74 -45.16 -36.42 -24.26
C GLU A 74 -45.72 -35.12 -23.71
N GLN A 75 -44.94 -34.02 -23.78
CA GLN A 75 -45.23 -32.75 -23.11
C GLN A 75 -45.60 -31.61 -24.08
N GLY A 76 -45.52 -31.86 -25.38
CA GLY A 76 -45.85 -30.88 -26.41
C GLY A 76 -44.75 -29.83 -26.67
N GLY A 77 -43.56 -29.99 -26.07
CA GLY A 77 -42.40 -29.15 -26.32
C GLY A 77 -41.26 -29.33 -25.33
N VAL A 78 -40.08 -28.92 -25.75
CA VAL A 78 -38.86 -28.91 -24.91
C VAL A 78 -38.03 -27.67 -25.19
N GLU A 79 -37.37 -27.17 -24.17
CA GLU A 79 -36.33 -26.16 -24.32
C GLU A 79 -35.12 -26.60 -23.52
N VAL A 80 -33.94 -26.68 -24.18
CA VAL A 80 -32.72 -27.22 -23.60
C VAL A 80 -31.50 -26.55 -24.16
N GLU A 81 -30.47 -26.35 -23.35
CA GLU A 81 -29.13 -25.97 -23.83
C GLU A 81 -28.34 -27.25 -24.17
N TYR A 82 -27.78 -27.31 -25.35
CA TYR A 82 -27.08 -28.49 -25.82
C TYR A 82 -25.85 -28.15 -26.64
N LEU A 83 -24.79 -28.96 -26.49
CA LEU A 83 -23.52 -28.78 -27.19
C LEU A 83 -23.55 -29.52 -28.52
N MET A 84 -23.50 -28.80 -29.64
CA MET A 84 -23.57 -29.36 -30.99
C MET A 84 -22.31 -29.09 -31.80
N ARG A 85 -22.06 -29.91 -32.79
CA ARG A 85 -20.96 -29.74 -33.74
C ARG A 85 -21.44 -28.87 -34.90
N THR A 86 -20.68 -27.82 -35.20
CA THR A 86 -20.94 -26.96 -36.36
C THR A 86 -20.26 -27.49 -37.64
N ALA A 87 -20.59 -26.91 -38.80
CA ALA A 87 -19.97 -27.20 -40.09
C ALA A 87 -18.43 -27.10 -40.10
N THR A 88 -17.86 -26.24 -39.28
CA THR A 88 -16.41 -26.08 -39.12
C THR A 88 -15.76 -27.14 -38.21
N GLY A 89 -16.55 -28.05 -37.66
CA GLY A 89 -16.10 -29.02 -36.68
C GLY A 89 -16.02 -28.50 -35.26
N ALA A 90 -16.25 -27.19 -35.03
CA ALA A 90 -16.26 -26.58 -33.72
C ALA A 90 -17.48 -27.01 -32.90
N LEU A 91 -17.27 -27.16 -31.57
CA LEU A 91 -18.38 -27.40 -30.66
C LEU A 91 -18.92 -26.06 -30.18
N ARG A 92 -20.24 -25.88 -30.29
CA ARG A 92 -20.93 -24.66 -29.83
C ARG A 92 -22.17 -24.99 -29.01
N TRP A 93 -22.50 -24.12 -28.09
CA TRP A 93 -23.71 -24.23 -27.29
C TRP A 93 -24.90 -23.64 -28.02
N PHE A 94 -25.99 -24.42 -28.09
CA PHE A 94 -27.22 -23.95 -28.65
C PHE A 94 -28.34 -24.06 -27.62
N SER A 95 -29.16 -23.01 -27.49
CA SER A 95 -30.49 -23.12 -26.91
C SER A 95 -31.40 -23.73 -27.98
N ILE A 96 -31.89 -24.91 -27.69
CA ILE A 96 -32.71 -25.71 -28.64
C ILE A 96 -34.13 -25.75 -28.11
N ARG A 97 -35.07 -25.30 -28.91
CA ARG A 97 -36.47 -25.45 -28.63
C ARG A 97 -37.08 -26.40 -29.67
N GLY A 98 -37.70 -27.49 -29.20
CA GLY A 98 -38.44 -28.44 -30.01
C GLY A 98 -39.92 -28.35 -29.71
N THR A 99 -40.76 -28.31 -30.77
CA THR A 99 -42.22 -28.40 -30.66
C THR A 99 -42.79 -29.24 -31.79
N PRO A 100 -43.90 -29.98 -31.59
CA PRO A 100 -44.57 -30.68 -32.69
C PRO A 100 -44.98 -29.68 -33.76
N LEU A 101 -44.79 -30.03 -35.04
CA LEU A 101 -45.21 -29.19 -36.15
C LEU A 101 -46.73 -29.07 -36.21
N ASP A 102 -47.41 -30.15 -35.90
CA ASP A 102 -48.88 -30.21 -35.72
C ASP A 102 -49.18 -30.61 -34.26
N PRO A 103 -49.73 -29.71 -33.44
CA PRO A 103 -50.06 -30.03 -32.04
C PRO A 103 -51.09 -31.15 -31.89
N GLN A 104 -51.88 -31.48 -32.94
CA GLN A 104 -52.85 -32.57 -32.94
C GLN A 104 -52.22 -33.93 -33.31
N GLN A 105 -50.95 -33.91 -33.75
CA GLN A 105 -50.20 -35.11 -34.14
C GLN A 105 -48.79 -35.07 -33.46
N PRO A 106 -48.73 -35.27 -32.16
CA PRO A 106 -47.46 -35.15 -31.43
C PRO A 106 -46.39 -36.16 -31.82
N GLU A 107 -46.81 -37.29 -32.42
CA GLU A 107 -45.88 -38.29 -32.98
C GLU A 107 -45.38 -37.94 -34.40
N GLY A 108 -45.81 -36.81 -34.95
CA GLY A 108 -45.45 -36.35 -36.29
C GLY A 108 -44.10 -35.63 -36.33
N ASP A 109 -43.97 -34.73 -37.30
CA ASP A 109 -42.77 -33.91 -37.49
C ASP A 109 -42.55 -32.94 -36.31
N VAL A 110 -41.29 -32.73 -35.97
CA VAL A 110 -40.87 -31.76 -34.91
C VAL A 110 -40.12 -30.60 -35.54
N ILE A 111 -40.52 -29.39 -35.19
CA ILE A 111 -39.80 -28.19 -35.54
C ILE A 111 -38.81 -27.86 -34.42
N TRP A 112 -37.54 -27.65 -34.79
CA TRP A 112 -36.44 -27.30 -33.91
C TRP A 112 -35.95 -25.91 -34.23
N THR A 113 -35.88 -25.05 -33.21
CA THR A 113 -35.26 -23.74 -33.28
C THR A 113 -33.95 -23.79 -32.48
N LEU A 114 -32.84 -23.44 -33.11
CA LEU A 114 -31.51 -23.48 -32.50
C LEU A 114 -30.91 -22.08 -32.52
N VAL A 115 -30.59 -21.56 -31.34
CA VAL A 115 -29.95 -20.26 -31.16
C VAL A 115 -28.56 -20.50 -30.57
N ASP A 116 -27.52 -20.04 -31.25
CA ASP A 116 -26.15 -20.11 -30.76
C ASP A 116 -26.01 -19.21 -29.52
N THR A 117 -25.70 -19.79 -28.38
CA THR A 117 -25.54 -19.10 -27.09
C THR A 117 -24.08 -19.10 -26.63
N THR A 118 -23.13 -19.55 -27.46
CA THR A 118 -21.72 -19.74 -27.10
C THR A 118 -21.09 -18.45 -26.64
N GLU A 119 -21.18 -17.38 -27.43
CA GLU A 119 -20.55 -16.08 -27.11
C GLU A 119 -21.10 -15.47 -25.79
N ARG A 120 -22.43 -15.60 -25.59
CA ARG A 120 -23.04 -15.14 -24.33
C ARG A 120 -22.50 -15.92 -23.14
N ARG A 121 -22.43 -17.26 -23.23
CA ARG A 121 -21.91 -18.11 -22.15
C ARG A 121 -20.44 -17.84 -21.89
N GLU A 122 -19.61 -17.76 -22.93
CA GLU A 122 -18.19 -17.43 -22.78
C GLU A 122 -17.98 -16.07 -22.10
N THR A 123 -18.79 -15.09 -22.45
CA THR A 123 -18.76 -13.75 -21.81
C THR A 123 -19.20 -13.80 -20.35
N GLU A 124 -20.28 -14.52 -20.06
CA GLU A 124 -20.78 -14.69 -18.68
C GLU A 124 -19.75 -15.45 -17.81
N GLU A 125 -19.16 -16.53 -18.33
CA GLU A 125 -18.13 -17.32 -17.65
C GLU A 125 -16.82 -16.52 -17.44
N ALA A 126 -16.39 -15.76 -18.45
CA ALA A 126 -15.23 -14.89 -18.36
C ALA A 126 -15.44 -13.79 -17.30
N LEU A 127 -16.64 -13.18 -17.28
CA LEU A 127 -17.00 -12.17 -16.28
C LEU A 127 -17.02 -12.78 -14.86
N ALA A 128 -17.65 -13.93 -14.67
CA ALA A 128 -17.70 -14.62 -13.39
C ALA A 128 -16.31 -15.01 -12.91
N THR A 129 -15.46 -15.50 -13.81
CA THR A 129 -14.06 -15.82 -13.50
C THR A 129 -13.26 -14.58 -13.10
N ALA A 130 -13.40 -13.49 -13.85
CA ALA A 130 -12.73 -12.22 -13.53
C ALA A 130 -13.18 -11.66 -12.17
N GLN A 131 -14.46 -11.72 -11.87
CA GLN A 131 -15.00 -11.32 -10.56
C GLN A 131 -14.44 -12.19 -9.43
N ALA A 132 -14.40 -13.51 -9.61
CA ALA A 132 -13.84 -14.44 -8.62
C ALA A 132 -12.35 -14.14 -8.35
N HIS A 133 -11.56 -13.91 -9.40
CA HIS A 133 -10.15 -13.52 -9.26
C HIS A 133 -9.97 -12.20 -8.51
N LEU A 134 -10.76 -11.18 -8.82
CA LEU A 134 -10.71 -9.89 -8.11
C LEU A 134 -11.04 -10.03 -6.63
N MET A 135 -12.09 -10.80 -6.29
CA MET A 135 -12.46 -11.05 -4.89
C MET A 135 -11.36 -11.81 -4.13
N GLU A 136 -10.69 -12.75 -4.78
CA GLU A 136 -9.59 -13.50 -4.17
C GLU A 136 -8.37 -12.61 -3.91
N VAL A 137 -8.04 -11.71 -4.83
CA VAL A 137 -6.99 -10.70 -4.65
C VAL A 137 -7.32 -9.78 -3.46
N ILE A 138 -8.57 -9.32 -3.36
CA ILE A 138 -9.01 -8.45 -2.26
C ILE A 138 -8.96 -9.20 -0.93
N ARG A 139 -9.38 -10.47 -0.88
CA ARG A 139 -9.36 -11.31 0.32
C ARG A 139 -7.94 -11.50 0.87
N HIS A 140 -6.95 -11.71 0.00
CA HIS A 140 -5.55 -11.93 0.36
C HIS A 140 -4.69 -10.65 0.38
N PHE A 141 -5.29 -9.51 0.11
CA PHE A 141 -4.56 -8.24 0.20
C PHE A 141 -4.07 -8.00 1.64
N PRO A 142 -2.76 -7.71 1.86
CA PRO A 142 -2.15 -7.62 3.19
C PRO A 142 -2.53 -6.34 3.96
N GLY A 143 -3.59 -5.70 3.60
CA GLY A 143 -4.15 -4.51 4.23
C GLY A 143 -5.66 -4.51 4.20
N GLY A 144 -6.26 -3.60 4.96
CA GLY A 144 -7.71 -3.38 4.96
C GLY A 144 -8.17 -2.76 3.64
N VAL A 145 -9.23 -3.32 3.08
CA VAL A 145 -9.93 -2.81 1.89
C VAL A 145 -11.39 -2.61 2.22
N LEU A 146 -11.92 -1.43 1.91
CA LEU A 146 -13.34 -1.13 1.92
C LEU A 146 -13.70 -0.37 0.65
N VAL A 147 -14.67 -0.87 -0.09
CA VAL A 147 -15.30 -0.18 -1.20
C VAL A 147 -16.71 0.21 -0.78
N GLN A 148 -17.05 1.47 -0.92
CA GLN A 148 -18.38 2.00 -0.66
C GLN A 148 -18.97 2.57 -1.95
N ASN A 149 -20.28 2.40 -2.14
CA ASN A 149 -21.01 3.10 -3.19
C ASN A 149 -21.17 4.61 -2.85
N GLN A 150 -21.88 5.35 -3.69
CA GLN A 150 -22.15 6.77 -3.51
C GLN A 150 -22.87 7.08 -2.19
N ASP A 151 -23.76 6.21 -1.73
CA ASP A 151 -24.52 6.36 -0.48
C ASP A 151 -23.70 6.01 0.76
N GLY A 152 -22.48 5.47 0.57
CA GLY A 152 -21.60 5.04 1.65
C GLY A 152 -21.88 3.64 2.17
N THR A 153 -22.69 2.85 1.46
CA THR A 153 -22.91 1.43 1.75
C THR A 153 -21.70 0.60 1.35
N ALA A 154 -21.26 -0.33 2.19
CA ALA A 154 -20.16 -1.23 1.88
C ALA A 154 -20.53 -2.19 0.74
N VAL A 155 -19.78 -2.15 -0.35
CA VAL A 155 -19.91 -3.08 -1.49
C VAL A 155 -18.91 -4.22 -1.37
N VAL A 156 -17.70 -3.91 -0.94
CA VAL A 156 -16.61 -4.86 -0.70
C VAL A 156 -15.91 -4.48 0.58
N LEU A 157 -15.62 -5.47 1.42
CA LEU A 157 -14.82 -5.31 2.64
C LEU A 157 -14.08 -6.63 2.91
N ASN A 158 -12.77 -6.54 3.19
CA ASN A 158 -12.00 -7.74 3.50
C ASN A 158 -11.78 -7.92 5.00
N GLN A 159 -11.46 -9.14 5.43
CA GLN A 159 -11.24 -9.48 6.83
C GLN A 159 -10.05 -8.72 7.43
N ALA A 160 -9.01 -8.43 6.63
CA ALA A 160 -7.84 -7.69 7.10
C ALA A 160 -8.20 -6.27 7.62
N LEU A 161 -9.26 -5.64 7.10
CA LEU A 161 -9.74 -4.36 7.66
C LEU A 161 -10.34 -4.55 9.05
N CYS A 162 -11.14 -5.60 9.24
CA CYS A 162 -11.72 -5.93 10.54
C CYS A 162 -10.63 -6.20 11.58
N ASP A 163 -9.67 -7.01 11.22
CA ASP A 163 -8.56 -7.40 12.10
C ASP A 163 -7.71 -6.18 12.49
N LEU A 164 -7.42 -5.29 11.51
CA LEU A 164 -6.63 -4.07 11.74
C LEU A 164 -7.28 -3.11 12.74
N PHE A 165 -8.61 -3.01 12.70
CA PHE A 165 -9.37 -2.13 13.58
C PHE A 165 -9.99 -2.84 14.78
N GLY A 166 -9.73 -4.14 14.96
CA GLY A 166 -10.25 -4.91 16.08
C GLY A 166 -11.77 -5.14 16.01
N VAL A 167 -12.36 -5.12 14.82
CA VAL A 167 -13.78 -5.38 14.60
C VAL A 167 -14.04 -6.88 14.66
N SER A 168 -14.86 -7.32 15.62
CA SER A 168 -15.15 -8.74 15.85
C SER A 168 -16.15 -9.34 14.86
N THR A 169 -16.92 -8.51 14.14
CA THR A 169 -17.89 -8.95 13.15
C THR A 169 -17.17 -9.42 11.88
N PRO A 170 -17.49 -10.61 11.35
CA PRO A 170 -16.92 -11.08 10.08
C PRO A 170 -17.17 -10.09 8.93
N SER A 171 -16.19 -9.94 8.04
CA SER A 171 -16.26 -9.00 6.91
C SER A 171 -17.48 -9.24 6.02
N GLU A 172 -17.89 -10.49 5.85
CA GLU A 172 -19.02 -10.90 5.01
C GLU A 172 -20.36 -10.34 5.53
N GLU A 173 -20.53 -10.22 6.85
CA GLU A 173 -21.73 -9.64 7.49
C GLU A 173 -21.78 -8.12 7.41
N LEU A 174 -20.65 -7.48 7.08
CA LEU A 174 -20.53 -6.04 6.95
C LEU A 174 -20.78 -5.55 5.52
N VAL A 175 -20.75 -6.43 4.54
CA VAL A 175 -21.15 -6.11 3.17
C VAL A 175 -22.65 -5.77 3.15
N GLY A 176 -23.00 -4.66 2.51
CA GLY A 176 -24.36 -4.11 2.52
C GLY A 176 -24.70 -3.22 3.73
N CYS A 177 -23.81 -3.10 4.72
CA CYS A 177 -24.01 -2.18 5.84
C CYS A 177 -23.89 -0.73 5.40
N ASP A 178 -24.74 0.10 5.97
CA ASP A 178 -24.71 1.55 5.75
C ASP A 178 -23.53 2.21 6.46
N ARG A 179 -23.27 3.46 6.06
CA ARG A 179 -22.20 4.30 6.59
C ARG A 179 -22.20 4.43 8.11
N ASN A 180 -23.37 4.56 8.73
CA ASN A 180 -23.45 4.82 10.17
C ASN A 180 -23.03 3.58 10.96
N LYS A 181 -23.46 2.40 10.50
CA LYS A 181 -23.08 1.13 11.12
C LYS A 181 -21.58 0.87 10.97
N LEU A 182 -21.01 1.12 9.79
CA LEU A 182 -19.56 1.01 9.58
C LEU A 182 -18.79 1.99 10.47
N ARG A 183 -19.23 3.25 10.53
CA ARG A 183 -18.60 4.28 11.36
C ARG A 183 -18.58 3.92 12.84
N ALA A 184 -19.64 3.30 13.35
CA ALA A 184 -19.72 2.87 14.76
C ALA A 184 -18.71 1.78 15.13
N MET A 185 -18.11 1.12 14.15
CA MET A 185 -17.11 0.06 14.34
C MET A 185 -15.66 0.55 14.19
N VAL A 186 -15.47 1.76 13.66
CA VAL A 186 -14.14 2.35 13.44
C VAL A 186 -13.64 2.95 14.76
N PRO A 187 -12.37 2.74 15.17
CA PRO A 187 -11.77 3.35 16.34
C PRO A 187 -11.90 4.87 16.35
N SER A 188 -12.11 5.46 17.52
CA SER A 188 -12.28 6.91 17.70
C SER A 188 -11.09 7.70 17.13
N GLU A 189 -9.87 7.22 17.32
CA GLU A 189 -8.65 7.84 16.83
C GLU A 189 -8.62 7.98 15.31
N VAL A 190 -9.20 7.01 14.59
CA VAL A 190 -9.34 7.08 13.12
C VAL A 190 -10.38 8.12 12.76
N LEU A 191 -11.54 8.13 13.48
CA LEU A 191 -12.60 9.10 13.23
C LEU A 191 -12.15 10.55 13.48
N ASP A 192 -11.35 10.76 14.50
CA ASP A 192 -10.82 12.09 14.87
C ASP A 192 -9.78 12.61 13.86
N ALA A 193 -9.05 11.70 13.20
CA ALA A 193 -8.06 12.03 12.19
C ALA A 193 -8.64 12.27 10.79
N LEU A 194 -9.85 11.75 10.53
CA LEU A 194 -10.52 11.94 9.25
C LEU A 194 -11.33 13.24 9.26
N PRO A 195 -11.43 13.95 8.12
CA PRO A 195 -12.34 15.09 7.99
C PRO A 195 -13.79 14.70 8.32
N PRO A 196 -14.65 15.68 8.70
CA PRO A 196 -16.08 15.45 8.88
C PRO A 196 -16.68 14.76 7.65
N THR A 197 -17.61 13.83 7.89
CA THR A 197 -18.19 12.97 6.85
C THR A 197 -18.71 13.75 5.64
N GLU A 198 -19.34 14.89 5.86
CA GLU A 198 -19.86 15.75 4.78
C GLU A 198 -18.75 16.27 3.87
N GLN A 199 -17.59 16.63 4.44
CA GLN A 199 -16.43 17.06 3.65
C GLN A 199 -15.79 15.92 2.89
N LEU A 200 -15.69 14.72 3.48
CA LEU A 200 -15.15 13.53 2.81
C LEU A 200 -15.91 13.20 1.52
N TYR A 201 -17.20 13.46 1.47
CA TYR A 201 -18.05 13.17 0.31
C TYR A 201 -18.16 14.32 -0.71
N THR A 202 -17.80 15.53 -0.32
CA THR A 202 -17.75 16.71 -1.20
C THR A 202 -16.35 16.98 -1.76
N MET A 203 -15.30 16.59 -1.04
CA MET A 203 -13.91 16.70 -1.50
C MET A 203 -13.63 15.60 -2.54
N GLY A 204 -13.76 15.92 -3.83
CA GLY A 204 -13.51 15.02 -4.95
C GLY A 204 -12.04 14.62 -5.16
N ASN A 205 -11.22 14.56 -4.11
CA ASN A 205 -9.80 14.31 -4.20
C ASN A 205 -9.39 13.08 -3.39
N ASN A 206 -8.37 12.37 -3.90
CA ASN A 206 -7.68 11.33 -3.14
C ASN A 206 -7.01 11.96 -1.92
N ALA A 207 -7.06 11.27 -0.78
CA ALA A 207 -6.46 11.74 0.46
C ALA A 207 -5.75 10.60 1.19
N THR A 208 -4.68 10.94 1.91
CA THR A 208 -3.90 10.00 2.73
C THR A 208 -3.85 10.53 4.15
N TYR A 209 -4.11 9.65 5.11
CA TYR A 209 -4.07 9.93 6.54
C TYR A 209 -3.16 8.93 7.22
N GLU A 210 -2.40 9.38 8.22
CA GLU A 210 -1.65 8.49 9.12
C GLU A 210 -2.17 8.67 10.54
N VAL A 211 -2.58 7.58 11.15
CA VAL A 211 -3.24 7.57 12.45
C VAL A 211 -2.51 6.62 13.40
N ALA A 212 -2.20 7.09 14.60
CA ALA A 212 -1.71 6.25 15.68
C ALA A 212 -2.89 5.73 16.50
N LEU A 213 -3.06 4.43 16.56
CA LEU A 213 -4.08 3.78 17.37
C LEU A 213 -3.60 3.57 18.81
N ALA A 214 -4.52 3.51 19.77
CA ALA A 214 -4.23 3.33 21.21
C ALA A 214 -3.36 2.11 21.52
N GLN A 215 -3.41 1.07 20.68
CA GLN A 215 -2.59 -0.16 20.81
C GLN A 215 -1.12 0.03 20.35
N GLY A 216 -0.73 1.24 19.94
CA GLY A 216 0.62 1.54 19.45
C GLY A 216 0.86 1.17 17.97
N THR A 217 -0.18 0.80 17.26
CA THR A 217 -0.19 0.57 15.81
C THR A 217 -0.32 1.90 15.08
N THR A 218 0.48 2.12 14.03
CA THR A 218 0.31 3.28 13.14
C THR A 218 -0.28 2.79 11.83
N VAL A 219 -1.46 3.31 11.48
CA VAL A 219 -2.20 2.94 10.28
C VAL A 219 -2.16 4.08 9.27
N ARG A 220 -1.83 3.77 8.04
CA ARG A 220 -2.01 4.65 6.88
C ARG A 220 -3.34 4.32 6.23
N ILE A 221 -4.15 5.35 6.00
CA ILE A 221 -5.47 5.24 5.35
C ILE A 221 -5.41 6.08 4.08
N ASP A 222 -5.55 5.42 2.93
CA ASP A 222 -5.67 6.06 1.63
C ASP A 222 -7.13 6.00 1.18
N MET A 223 -7.70 7.15 0.87
CA MET A 223 -9.03 7.28 0.30
C MET A 223 -8.91 7.65 -1.18
N VAL A 224 -9.57 6.89 -2.04
CA VAL A 224 -9.58 7.09 -3.50
C VAL A 224 -11.03 7.15 -3.99
N GLN A 225 -11.38 8.18 -4.72
CA GLN A 225 -12.70 8.27 -5.37
C GLN A 225 -12.70 7.39 -6.63
N ILE A 226 -13.70 6.52 -6.73
CA ILE A 226 -13.89 5.65 -7.90
C ILE A 226 -14.83 6.36 -8.87
N ARG A 227 -14.43 6.49 -10.14
CA ARG A 227 -15.22 7.11 -11.20
C ARG A 227 -15.32 6.21 -12.42
N THR A 228 -16.41 6.33 -13.18
CA THR A 228 -16.51 5.75 -14.52
C THR A 228 -15.53 6.42 -15.49
N ALA A 229 -15.31 5.79 -16.64
CA ALA A 229 -14.56 6.43 -17.74
C ALA A 229 -15.23 7.73 -18.25
N ARG A 230 -16.51 7.96 -17.95
CA ARG A 230 -17.26 9.18 -18.27
C ARG A 230 -17.17 10.25 -17.16
N GLY A 231 -16.55 9.92 -16.01
CA GLY A 231 -16.38 10.82 -14.88
C GLY A 231 -17.46 10.74 -13.80
N ASP A 232 -18.46 9.89 -13.97
CA ASP A 232 -19.52 9.71 -12.96
C ASP A 232 -18.95 9.07 -11.68
N ASP A 233 -19.36 9.54 -10.52
CA ASP A 233 -18.96 8.98 -9.23
C ASP A 233 -19.56 7.58 -9.08
N LEU A 234 -18.75 6.61 -8.73
CA LEU A 234 -19.16 5.24 -8.40
C LEU A 234 -19.06 4.95 -6.90
N GLY A 235 -18.41 5.83 -6.14
CA GLY A 235 -18.16 5.63 -4.73
C GLY A 235 -16.70 5.82 -4.33
N ARG A 236 -16.26 5.13 -3.28
CA ARG A 236 -14.93 5.30 -2.68
C ARG A 236 -14.27 3.98 -2.34
N LEU A 237 -12.97 3.94 -2.58
CA LEU A 237 -12.07 2.91 -2.10
C LEU A 237 -11.30 3.47 -0.89
N TRP A 238 -11.30 2.72 0.20
CA TRP A 238 -10.47 2.95 1.36
C TRP A 238 -9.48 1.81 1.49
N LEU A 239 -8.21 2.16 1.61
CA LEU A 239 -7.13 1.23 1.85
C LEU A 239 -6.52 1.56 3.20
N ALA A 240 -6.45 0.59 4.10
CA ALA A 240 -5.85 0.75 5.42
C ALA A 240 -4.64 -0.19 5.56
N GLN A 241 -3.49 0.35 5.93
CA GLN A 241 -2.24 -0.39 6.01
C GLN A 241 -1.55 -0.16 7.35
N ASP A 242 -1.15 -1.23 8.04
CA ASP A 242 -0.25 -1.11 9.19
C ASP A 242 1.15 -0.72 8.68
N ILE A 243 1.58 0.48 9.06
CA ILE A 243 2.91 1.00 8.72
C ILE A 243 3.83 1.10 9.96
N THR A 244 3.46 0.44 11.07
CA THR A 244 4.17 0.53 12.35
C THR A 244 5.63 0.12 12.21
N GLU A 245 5.90 -1.04 11.63
CA GLU A 245 7.25 -1.54 11.41
C GLU A 245 8.06 -0.64 10.46
N ARG A 246 7.43 -0.16 9.40
CA ARG A 246 8.06 0.79 8.47
C ARG A 246 8.46 2.08 9.20
N ARG A 247 7.56 2.66 9.98
CA ARG A 247 7.82 3.88 10.77
C ARG A 247 8.88 3.67 11.85
N ARG A 248 8.90 2.51 12.50
CA ARG A 248 9.96 2.15 13.46
C ARG A 248 11.31 2.07 12.77
N ARG A 249 11.39 1.43 11.61
CA ARG A 249 12.64 1.35 10.82
C ARG A 249 13.10 2.73 10.35
N GLU A 250 12.20 3.54 9.81
CA GLU A 250 12.51 4.92 9.39
C GLU A 250 13.09 5.73 10.55
N ARG A 251 12.43 5.75 11.71
CA ARG A 251 12.92 6.42 12.93
C ARG A 251 14.28 5.88 13.40
N THR A 252 14.48 4.57 13.32
CA THR A 252 15.76 3.94 13.68
C THR A 252 16.85 4.38 12.72
N LEU A 253 16.60 4.38 11.43
CA LEU A 253 17.54 4.84 10.40
C LEU A 253 17.87 6.34 10.58
N GLU A 254 16.88 7.18 10.82
CA GLU A 254 17.07 8.60 11.12
C GLU A 254 17.95 8.80 12.36
N ARG A 255 17.66 8.04 13.43
CA ARG A 255 18.47 8.08 14.66
C ARG A 255 19.90 7.65 14.40
N LEU A 256 20.14 6.54 13.71
CA LEU A 256 21.48 6.07 13.35
C LEU A 256 22.20 7.06 12.43
N ALA A 257 21.46 7.74 11.56
CA ALA A 257 21.99 8.74 10.66
C ALA A 257 22.38 10.05 11.36
N THR A 258 21.76 10.39 12.48
CA THR A 258 21.89 11.71 13.12
C THR A 258 22.48 11.67 14.51
N THR A 259 22.46 10.53 15.21
CA THR A 259 22.94 10.43 16.60
C THR A 259 24.10 9.46 16.75
N ASP A 260 24.95 9.69 17.73
CA ASP A 260 25.97 8.76 18.22
C ASP A 260 25.30 7.66 19.05
N THR A 261 25.56 6.40 18.73
CA THR A 261 24.86 5.26 19.33
C THR A 261 25.16 5.04 20.79
N LEU A 262 26.35 5.42 21.27
CA LEU A 262 26.75 5.29 22.67
C LEU A 262 26.15 6.41 23.53
N THR A 263 26.30 7.62 23.07
CA THR A 263 25.99 8.81 23.90
C THR A 263 24.60 9.38 23.62
N GLY A 264 23.99 9.06 22.49
CA GLY A 264 22.71 9.61 22.04
C GLY A 264 22.76 11.12 21.72
N LEU A 265 23.95 11.74 21.71
CA LEU A 265 24.15 13.09 21.17
C LEU A 265 24.13 13.08 19.63
N THR A 266 24.12 14.26 19.03
CA THR A 266 24.30 14.40 17.60
C THR A 266 25.63 13.79 17.15
N ASN A 267 25.64 12.96 16.11
CA ASN A 267 26.87 12.40 15.57
C ASN A 267 27.63 13.45 14.74
N ARG A 268 28.91 13.16 14.42
CA ARG A 268 29.78 14.07 13.67
C ARG A 268 29.13 14.61 12.40
N ARG A 269 28.51 13.73 11.60
CA ARG A 269 27.92 14.12 10.32
C ARG A 269 26.80 15.14 10.47
N ALA A 270 25.84 14.83 11.34
CA ALA A 270 24.70 15.72 11.57
C ALA A 270 25.10 17.02 12.28
N PHE A 271 26.11 16.96 13.17
CA PHE A 271 26.67 18.14 13.81
C PHE A 271 27.31 19.07 12.79
N MET A 272 28.14 18.55 11.88
CA MET A 272 28.78 19.34 10.84
C MET A 272 27.77 20.00 9.89
N ALA A 273 26.73 19.28 9.49
CA ALA A 273 25.66 19.84 8.66
C ALA A 273 24.96 21.02 9.37
N ARG A 274 24.76 20.92 10.70
CA ARG A 274 24.18 22.04 11.48
C ARG A 274 25.13 23.22 11.61
N LEU A 275 26.43 22.98 11.77
CA LEU A 275 27.45 24.04 11.79
C LEU A 275 27.46 24.80 10.46
N GLU A 276 27.40 24.09 9.32
CA GLU A 276 27.35 24.71 8.00
C GLU A 276 26.06 25.55 7.77
N ALA A 277 24.92 25.06 8.28
CA ALA A 277 23.69 25.81 8.27
C ALA A 277 23.78 27.09 9.10
N GLU A 278 24.42 27.03 10.29
CA GLU A 278 24.63 28.20 11.15
C GLU A 278 25.58 29.24 10.51
N ILE A 279 26.66 28.79 9.87
CA ILE A 279 27.56 29.64 9.08
C ILE A 279 26.78 30.40 8.02
N THR A 280 25.89 29.68 7.29
CA THR A 280 25.03 30.26 6.26
C THR A 280 24.09 31.31 6.89
N HIS A 281 23.48 31.05 8.04
CA HIS A 281 22.61 32.01 8.75
C HIS A 281 23.35 33.27 9.13
N ILE A 282 24.59 33.13 9.70
CA ILE A 282 25.42 34.28 10.03
C ILE A 282 25.79 35.10 8.82
N ALA A 283 26.14 34.46 7.70
CA ALA A 283 26.43 35.15 6.44
C ALA A 283 25.24 35.97 5.90
N HIS A 284 24.00 35.60 6.26
CA HIS A 284 22.77 36.33 5.92
C HIS A 284 22.34 37.33 6.99
N GLY A 285 23.22 37.67 7.94
CA GLY A 285 22.97 38.72 8.93
C GLY A 285 22.38 38.22 10.26
N ALA A 286 22.37 36.91 10.53
CA ALA A 286 22.04 36.39 11.86
C ALA A 286 23.09 36.80 12.88
N PRO A 287 22.74 36.86 14.21
CA PRO A 287 23.69 37.12 15.27
C PRO A 287 24.84 36.10 15.29
N PRO A 288 25.99 36.47 15.90
CA PRO A 288 27.14 35.58 15.98
C PRO A 288 26.83 34.32 16.78
N ALA A 289 27.57 33.25 16.51
CA ALA A 289 27.53 32.01 17.25
C ALA A 289 28.94 31.67 17.82
N ALA A 290 28.96 30.94 18.92
CA ALA A 290 30.19 30.42 19.50
C ALA A 290 30.26 28.89 19.29
N PHE A 291 31.46 28.39 19.07
CA PHE A 291 31.77 26.97 18.92
C PHE A 291 32.74 26.52 20.00
N LEU A 292 32.40 25.40 20.65
CA LEU A 292 33.23 24.77 21.65
C LEU A 292 33.69 23.40 21.18
N MET A 293 34.98 23.10 21.34
CA MET A 293 35.50 21.74 21.18
C MET A 293 35.95 21.27 22.58
N LEU A 294 35.46 20.12 22.99
CA LEU A 294 35.69 19.56 24.32
C LEU A 294 36.36 18.19 24.18
N ASP A 295 37.29 17.92 25.12
CA ASP A 295 37.97 16.63 25.15
C ASP A 295 38.19 16.22 26.62
N LEU A 296 37.95 14.94 26.93
CA LEU A 296 38.11 14.38 28.27
C LEU A 296 39.58 14.24 28.64
N ASP A 297 40.02 14.90 29.67
CA ASP A 297 41.40 14.84 30.11
C ASP A 297 41.79 13.44 30.58
N HIS A 298 42.87 12.93 30.02
CA HIS A 298 43.44 11.61 30.38
C HIS A 298 42.48 10.42 30.14
N PHE A 299 41.57 10.51 29.20
CA PHE A 299 40.55 9.47 28.95
C PHE A 299 41.17 8.08 28.66
N LYS A 300 42.29 8.03 27.93
CA LYS A 300 43.05 6.79 27.74
C LYS A 300 43.42 6.11 29.07
N ARG A 301 43.87 6.90 30.06
CA ARG A 301 44.20 6.39 31.41
C ARG A 301 42.97 5.83 32.13
N VAL A 302 41.81 6.40 31.92
CA VAL A 302 40.53 5.86 32.44
C VAL A 302 40.28 4.47 31.85
N ASN A 303 40.39 4.31 30.52
CA ASN A 303 40.24 3.03 29.87
C ASN A 303 41.30 2.00 30.33
N ASP A 304 42.57 2.41 30.41
CA ASP A 304 43.67 1.53 30.80
C ASP A 304 43.53 1.06 32.29
N THR A 305 42.95 1.89 33.15
CA THR A 305 42.84 1.59 34.61
C THR A 305 41.53 0.84 34.92
N TRP A 306 40.41 1.23 34.30
CA TRP A 306 39.05 0.82 34.68
C TRP A 306 38.31 0.03 33.58
N GLY A 307 38.97 -0.21 32.45
CA GLY A 307 38.38 -0.89 31.29
C GLY A 307 37.47 0.00 30.43
N HIS A 308 37.24 -0.46 29.20
CA HIS A 308 36.44 0.27 28.21
C HIS A 308 34.97 0.49 28.63
N ALA A 309 34.37 -0.45 29.36
CA ALA A 309 33.02 -0.31 29.88
C ALA A 309 32.87 0.90 30.82
N THR A 310 33.84 1.11 31.66
CA THR A 310 33.88 2.31 32.54
C THR A 310 34.15 3.58 31.72
N GLY A 311 35.01 3.52 30.70
CA GLY A 311 35.21 4.63 29.76
C GLY A 311 33.92 5.02 29.05
N ASP A 312 33.12 4.04 28.58
CA ASP A 312 31.81 4.30 27.98
C ASP A 312 30.85 4.99 28.95
N LYS A 313 30.87 4.62 30.27
CA LYS A 313 30.07 5.31 31.29
C LYS A 313 30.49 6.77 31.44
N VAL A 314 31.78 7.06 31.35
CA VAL A 314 32.32 8.44 31.40
C VAL A 314 31.81 9.26 30.20
N LEU A 315 31.87 8.70 29.01
CA LEU A 315 31.34 9.34 27.80
C LEU A 315 29.82 9.61 27.88
N VAL A 316 29.07 8.62 28.36
CA VAL A 316 27.63 8.77 28.59
C VAL A 316 27.31 9.79 29.65
N HIS A 317 28.12 9.86 30.71
CA HIS A 317 27.97 10.85 31.78
C HIS A 317 28.15 12.28 31.25
N LEU A 318 29.23 12.56 30.51
CA LEU A 318 29.43 13.86 29.87
C LEU A 318 28.27 14.19 28.92
N ALA A 319 27.81 13.23 28.12
CA ALA A 319 26.69 13.43 27.24
C ALA A 319 25.39 13.79 27.99
N ASN A 320 25.17 13.20 29.17
CA ASN A 320 24.02 13.54 30.02
C ASN A 320 24.13 14.96 30.58
N LEU A 321 25.33 15.41 30.98
CA LEU A 321 25.55 16.79 31.38
C LEU A 321 25.26 17.75 30.22
N LEU A 322 25.71 17.44 29.01
CA LEU A 322 25.45 18.27 27.82
C LEU A 322 23.97 18.29 27.40
N ARG A 323 23.21 17.21 27.66
CA ARG A 323 21.74 17.18 27.44
C ARG A 323 20.93 17.79 28.57
N GLY A 324 21.53 18.00 29.73
CA GLY A 324 20.85 18.58 30.88
C GLY A 324 20.52 20.07 30.70
N ASN A 325 20.16 20.71 31.80
CA ASN A 325 19.73 22.11 31.84
C ASN A 325 20.88 23.14 31.68
N LEU A 326 22.09 22.66 31.35
CA LEU A 326 23.25 23.54 31.17
C LEU A 326 23.29 24.23 29.81
N LEU A 327 22.62 23.63 28.80
CA LEU A 327 22.47 24.16 27.46
C LEU A 327 21.01 24.56 27.21
N ARG A 328 20.80 25.51 26.31
CA ARG A 328 19.48 25.95 25.88
C ARG A 328 18.94 24.98 24.84
N LYS A 329 17.66 25.08 24.51
CA LYS A 329 17.01 24.26 23.48
C LYS A 329 17.60 24.46 22.07
N GLU A 330 18.08 25.67 21.79
CA GLU A 330 18.69 26.07 20.52
C GLU A 330 20.15 25.62 20.40
N ASP A 331 20.82 25.37 21.55
CA ASP A 331 22.21 24.90 21.59
C ASP A 331 22.26 23.43 21.14
N MET A 332 23.33 23.07 20.46
CA MET A 332 23.54 21.71 20.00
C MET A 332 24.81 21.13 20.55
N ALA A 333 24.71 19.94 21.15
CA ALA A 333 25.85 19.13 21.54
C ALA A 333 25.99 17.90 20.62
N GLY A 334 27.23 17.57 20.28
CA GLY A 334 27.55 16.41 19.46
C GLY A 334 28.80 15.69 19.90
N ARG A 335 28.92 14.40 19.56
CA ARG A 335 30.19 13.65 19.70
C ARG A 335 30.84 13.53 18.33
N LEU A 336 32.06 14.06 18.22
CA LEU A 336 32.79 14.07 16.95
C LEU A 336 33.58 12.76 16.72
N GLY A 337 33.93 12.04 17.76
CA GLY A 337 34.63 10.76 17.75
C GLY A 337 35.44 10.51 18.99
N GLY A 338 35.69 9.26 19.37
CA GLY A 338 36.47 8.93 20.54
C GLY A 338 35.99 9.66 21.82
N GLU A 339 36.85 10.50 22.40
CA GLU A 339 36.61 11.34 23.58
C GLU A 339 36.29 12.81 23.23
N GLU A 340 36.14 13.12 21.93
CA GLU A 340 35.92 14.50 21.46
C GLU A 340 34.43 14.81 21.32
N PHE A 341 34.03 15.92 21.91
CA PHE A 341 32.67 16.47 21.83
C PHE A 341 32.74 17.91 21.32
N ALA A 342 31.62 18.36 20.74
CA ALA A 342 31.49 19.75 20.33
C ALA A 342 30.13 20.31 20.78
N VAL A 343 30.12 21.63 21.01
CA VAL A 343 28.89 22.39 21.29
C VAL A 343 28.84 23.60 20.37
N LEU A 344 27.72 23.76 19.71
CA LEU A 344 27.38 24.93 18.92
C LEU A 344 26.36 25.76 19.69
N LEU A 345 26.66 27.04 19.87
CA LEU A 345 25.87 28.01 20.63
C LEU A 345 25.39 29.13 19.69
N PRO A 346 24.26 29.02 19.05
CA PRO A 346 23.68 30.08 18.22
C PRO A 346 23.38 31.33 19.04
N ASN A 347 23.39 32.50 18.40
CA ASN A 347 23.12 33.81 19.05
C ASN A 347 23.93 34.03 20.32
N THR A 348 25.21 33.64 20.33
CA THR A 348 26.06 33.67 21.51
C THR A 348 27.42 34.25 21.11
N THR A 349 27.89 35.29 21.86
CA THR A 349 29.25 35.83 21.68
C THR A 349 30.28 34.91 22.32
N VAL A 350 31.56 35.09 22.00
CA VAL A 350 32.66 34.31 22.59
C VAL A 350 32.71 34.49 24.12
N GLU A 351 32.44 35.70 24.64
CA GLU A 351 32.39 35.98 26.08
C GLU A 351 31.28 35.21 26.78
N GLN A 352 30.09 35.19 26.21
CA GLN A 352 28.97 34.41 26.71
C GLN A 352 29.24 32.90 26.59
N GLY A 353 29.82 32.47 25.46
CA GLY A 353 30.25 31.07 25.23
C GLY A 353 31.28 30.62 26.29
N HIS A 354 32.20 31.51 26.70
CA HIS A 354 33.16 31.19 27.75
C HIS A 354 32.50 30.89 29.10
N ALA A 355 31.50 31.68 29.48
CA ALA A 355 30.76 31.44 30.72
C ALA A 355 30.00 30.12 30.69
N ILE A 356 29.43 29.73 29.51
CA ILE A 356 28.78 28.45 29.32
C ILE A 356 29.80 27.31 29.39
N ALA A 357 30.95 27.44 28.72
CA ALA A 357 32.02 26.46 28.71
C ALA A 357 32.59 26.18 30.12
N GLU A 358 32.83 27.24 30.91
CA GLU A 358 33.29 27.10 32.29
C GLU A 358 32.24 26.40 33.17
N ARG A 359 30.95 26.72 32.99
CA ARG A 359 29.87 26.05 33.72
C ARG A 359 29.83 24.57 33.41
N LEU A 360 29.99 24.17 32.13
CA LEU A 360 30.06 22.78 31.72
C LEU A 360 31.28 22.06 32.30
N ARG A 361 32.47 22.71 32.24
CA ARG A 361 33.72 22.19 32.79
C ARG A 361 33.61 21.93 34.30
N ILE A 362 33.11 22.91 35.06
CA ILE A 362 32.94 22.83 36.52
C ILE A 362 31.92 21.72 36.85
N ALA A 363 30.83 21.62 36.12
CA ALA A 363 29.82 20.57 36.33
C ALA A 363 30.41 19.16 36.18
N LEU A 364 31.28 18.94 35.19
CA LEU A 364 31.98 17.66 35.03
C LEU A 364 32.99 17.42 36.16
N GLU A 365 33.83 18.41 36.49
CA GLU A 365 34.83 18.33 37.56
C GLU A 365 34.21 17.97 38.91
N GLN A 366 33.04 18.54 39.23
CA GLN A 366 32.31 18.30 40.47
C GLN A 366 31.51 17.01 40.49
N SER A 367 31.26 16.42 39.31
CA SER A 367 30.50 15.19 39.22
C SER A 367 31.33 13.95 39.55
N THR A 368 30.64 12.87 39.89
CA THR A 368 31.24 11.60 40.18
C THR A 368 30.62 10.50 39.36
N ILE A 369 31.41 9.55 38.89
CA ILE A 369 30.98 8.43 38.06
C ILE A 369 31.36 7.14 38.80
N ALA A 370 30.43 6.19 38.90
CA ALA A 370 30.72 4.87 39.47
C ALA A 370 31.37 3.97 38.43
N SER A 371 32.52 3.38 38.77
CA SER A 371 33.12 2.29 37.97
C SER A 371 32.30 1.03 38.08
N ASP A 372 32.66 0.00 37.30
CA ASP A 372 32.02 -1.31 37.39
C ASP A 372 32.27 -2.00 38.73
N ASP A 373 33.39 -1.71 39.35
CA ASP A 373 33.78 -2.21 40.69
C ASP A 373 33.23 -1.36 41.86
N GLY A 374 32.34 -0.39 41.57
CA GLY A 374 31.71 0.46 42.58
C GLY A 374 32.61 1.58 43.14
N GLN A 375 33.79 1.80 42.56
CA GLN A 375 34.67 2.92 42.98
C GLN A 375 34.23 4.21 42.30
N THR A 376 34.51 5.34 42.97
CA THR A 376 34.15 6.67 42.47
C THR A 376 35.30 7.24 41.63
N ILE A 377 34.99 7.59 40.39
CA ILE A 377 35.90 8.21 39.43
C ILE A 377 35.53 9.67 39.26
N ARG A 378 36.56 10.54 39.20
CA ARG A 378 36.42 11.94 38.77
C ARG A 378 37.22 12.15 37.51
N VAL A 379 36.62 12.88 36.57
CA VAL A 379 37.25 13.25 35.30
C VAL A 379 37.11 14.76 35.09
N THR A 380 38.05 15.32 34.34
CA THR A 380 37.98 16.71 33.92
C THR A 380 37.97 16.77 32.39
N MET A 381 37.71 17.95 31.84
CA MET A 381 37.79 18.18 30.41
C MET A 381 38.53 19.48 30.11
N SER A 382 39.20 19.52 28.99
CA SER A 382 39.74 20.72 28.37
C SER A 382 38.80 21.22 27.30
N VAL A 383 38.66 22.52 27.13
CA VAL A 383 37.74 23.14 26.16
C VAL A 383 38.46 24.21 25.35
N GLY A 384 38.38 24.09 24.03
CA GLY A 384 38.74 25.15 23.08
C GLY A 384 37.49 25.90 22.62
N LEU A 385 37.50 27.20 22.68
CA LEU A 385 36.38 28.07 22.31
C LEU A 385 36.80 29.06 21.22
N CYS A 386 35.99 29.17 20.17
CA CYS A 386 36.15 30.18 19.13
C CYS A 386 34.80 30.75 18.68
N PRO A 387 34.77 31.90 18.00
CA PRO A 387 33.60 32.30 17.24
C PRO A 387 33.39 31.33 16.05
N VAL A 388 32.16 31.19 15.57
CA VAL A 388 31.89 30.50 14.30
C VAL A 388 32.45 31.39 13.17
N LEU A 389 33.36 30.82 12.38
CA LEU A 389 34.05 31.45 11.26
C LEU A 389 33.30 31.22 9.95
N PRO A 390 33.65 31.95 8.84
CA PRO A 390 32.94 31.82 7.54
C PRO A 390 32.94 30.44 6.91
N ASP A 391 33.75 29.50 7.40
CA ASP A 391 33.74 28.10 6.96
C ASP A 391 33.95 27.14 8.13
N SER A 392 33.49 25.92 7.97
CA SER A 392 33.53 24.89 9.01
C SER A 392 34.96 24.40 9.31
N ALA A 393 35.85 24.36 8.32
CA ALA A 393 37.21 23.90 8.48
C ALA A 393 38.02 24.89 9.32
N SER A 394 37.93 26.20 9.05
CA SER A 394 38.53 27.25 9.85
C SER A 394 37.98 27.29 11.27
N THR A 395 36.69 27.10 11.47
CA THR A 395 36.08 27.03 12.81
C THR A 395 36.65 25.87 13.62
N LEU A 396 36.71 24.67 13.02
CA LEU A 396 37.28 23.49 13.70
C LEU A 396 38.76 23.68 14.01
N ALA A 397 39.56 24.17 13.07
CA ALA A 397 40.98 24.39 13.26
C ALA A 397 41.26 25.40 14.37
N SER A 398 40.48 26.47 14.44
CA SER A 398 40.59 27.50 15.49
C SER A 398 40.26 26.94 16.89
N ALA A 399 39.17 26.15 17.00
CA ALA A 399 38.79 25.53 18.26
C ALA A 399 39.80 24.44 18.70
N ASP A 400 40.31 23.65 17.75
CA ASP A 400 41.33 22.61 18.02
C ASP A 400 42.63 23.23 18.55
N ALA A 401 43.11 24.31 17.93
CA ALA A 401 44.28 25.04 18.41
C ALA A 401 44.11 25.55 19.86
N ALA A 402 42.93 26.09 20.17
CA ALA A 402 42.61 26.51 21.54
C ALA A 402 42.50 25.33 22.51
N LEU A 403 41.90 24.21 22.10
CA LEU A 403 41.85 22.98 22.88
C LEU A 403 43.23 22.39 23.14
N TYR A 404 44.09 22.37 22.13
CA TYR A 404 45.49 21.95 22.27
C TYR A 404 46.25 22.82 23.27
N GLN A 405 46.02 24.14 23.23
CA GLN A 405 46.60 25.06 24.23
C GLN A 405 46.06 24.77 25.64
N ALA A 406 44.76 24.50 25.80
CA ALA A 406 44.18 24.12 27.09
C ALA A 406 44.83 22.86 27.66
N LYS A 407 45.05 21.84 26.82
CA LYS A 407 45.74 20.60 27.21
C LYS A 407 47.20 20.84 27.64
N ASN A 408 47.96 21.69 26.94
CA ASN A 408 49.37 21.95 27.20
C ASN A 408 49.61 22.90 28.37
N THR A 409 48.67 23.76 28.71
CA THR A 409 48.80 24.73 29.81
C THR A 409 48.29 24.23 31.15
N GLY A 410 47.98 22.92 31.27
CA GLY A 410 47.65 22.26 32.54
C GLY A 410 46.28 21.58 32.59
N ARG A 411 45.55 21.46 31.45
CA ARG A 411 44.25 20.82 31.35
C ARG A 411 43.17 21.46 32.24
N ASN A 412 41.98 20.83 32.29
CA ASN A 412 40.85 21.26 33.12
C ASN A 412 40.57 22.77 33.02
N ARG A 413 40.48 23.29 31.82
CA ARG A 413 40.29 24.74 31.56
C ARG A 413 39.65 25.01 30.21
N VAL A 414 39.12 26.21 30.09
CA VAL A 414 38.65 26.79 28.82
C VAL A 414 39.71 27.76 28.28
N VAL A 415 40.10 27.58 27.04
CA VAL A 415 40.97 28.51 26.31
C VAL A 415 40.21 29.07 25.12
N ARG A 416 40.29 30.38 24.93
CA ARG A 416 39.75 31.07 23.78
C ARG A 416 40.79 31.13 22.67
N ALA A 417 40.34 30.88 21.45
CA ALA A 417 41.19 31.09 20.28
C ALA A 417 41.58 32.59 20.16
N ASP A 418 42.84 32.84 19.86
CA ASP A 418 43.30 34.19 19.55
C ASP A 418 42.71 34.66 18.23
N THR A 419 41.82 35.63 18.27
CA THR A 419 41.19 36.27 17.10
C THR A 419 42.15 37.18 16.32
N THR A 420 43.42 37.27 16.72
CA THR A 420 44.38 38.24 16.16
C THR A 420 45.18 37.73 14.95
N LYS A 421 44.93 36.50 14.48
CA LYS A 421 45.63 35.86 13.33
C LYS A 421 44.66 35.26 12.31
N ALA A 422 43.66 36.01 11.87
CA ALA A 422 42.85 35.66 10.70
C ALA A 422 43.04 36.67 9.57
#